data_db3d8a2b8de79e2e2c813f2efdc470fa
#
_entry.id   db3d8a2b8de79e2e2c813f2efdc470fa
#
_cell.length_a   1.000
_cell.length_b   1.000
_cell.length_c   1.000
_cell.angle_alpha   90.00
_cell.angle_beta   90.00
_cell.angle_gamma   90.00
#
_symmetry.space_group_name_H-M   'P 1'
#
loop_
_entity.id
_entity.type
_entity.pdbx_description
1 polymer ?
#
loop_
_entity_poly.entity_id
_entity_poly.type
_entity_poly.pdbx_seq_one_letter_code
_entity_poly.pdbx_strand_id
1 'polypeptide(L)'
;MNKLKTRVLGIRLAAISVVVMTCVMIPGGQAQTVIDEWATAELPPPPALKPVTIVPAETALLVMDFTTQTCSAKRRPRCAVSVPKVQKLVAESRAKGALVIYSVAVPGSVATDILKDLTPAAGELVLPPLGPDKFINSDLEQILKGKGIKTVVALGTQAQTSVLHTGAAAALRGFNVIVPVDGMSSDAVFPELYTAWHLSTAARISARVTLTRLDLIGY
;
A
#
# COMPACT_ATOMS: atom_id res chain seq x y z
N MET A 1 -88.90 -1.01 -55.33
CA MET A 1 -87.64 -1.76 -55.36
C MET A 1 -86.72 -1.20 -54.27
N ASN A 2 -86.81 -1.76 -53.05
CA ASN A 2 -86.02 -1.30 -51.87
C ASN A 2 -84.92 -2.30 -51.57
N LYS A 3 -83.68 -1.82 -51.65
CA LYS A 3 -82.53 -2.65 -51.25
C LYS A 3 -82.24 -2.42 -49.78
N LEU A 4 -82.47 -3.49 -48.98
CA LEU A 4 -82.05 -3.54 -47.59
C LEU A 4 -80.54 -3.60 -47.49
N LYS A 5 -79.90 -2.67 -46.80
CA LYS A 5 -78.48 -2.71 -46.44
C LYS A 5 -78.35 -3.37 -45.09
N THR A 6 -77.82 -4.59 -45.04
CA THR A 6 -77.44 -5.28 -43.80
C THR A 6 -76.15 -4.71 -43.24
N ARG A 7 -76.18 -4.15 -42.03
CA ARG A 7 -74.99 -3.70 -41.26
C ARG A 7 -74.47 -4.89 -40.46
N VAL A 8 -73.29 -5.37 -40.79
CA VAL A 8 -72.56 -6.34 -39.98
C VAL A 8 -71.84 -5.57 -38.86
N LEU A 9 -72.24 -5.87 -37.65
CA LEU A 9 -71.64 -5.31 -36.41
C LEU A 9 -70.40 -6.14 -36.08
N GLY A 10 -69.19 -5.61 -36.31
CA GLY A 10 -67.94 -6.24 -36.01
C GLY A 10 -67.62 -6.10 -34.54
N ILE A 11 -67.70 -7.22 -33.78
CA ILE A 11 -67.24 -7.32 -32.41
C ILE A 11 -65.70 -7.38 -32.39
N ARG A 12 -65.06 -6.32 -31.92
CA ARG A 12 -63.61 -6.32 -31.66
C ARG A 12 -63.36 -6.97 -30.28
N LEU A 13 -62.81 -8.19 -30.27
CA LEU A 13 -62.24 -8.77 -29.06
C LEU A 13 -60.99 -8.01 -28.69
N ALA A 14 -61.01 -7.31 -27.57
CA ALA A 14 -59.80 -6.78 -26.96
C ALA A 14 -59.07 -7.89 -26.20
N ALA A 15 -57.92 -8.31 -26.69
CA ALA A 15 -57.07 -9.22 -25.98
C ALA A 15 -56.43 -8.49 -24.77
N ILE A 16 -56.86 -8.84 -23.58
CA ILE A 16 -56.23 -8.38 -22.33
C ILE A 16 -55.01 -9.24 -22.10
N SER A 17 -53.80 -8.68 -22.42
CA SER A 17 -52.54 -9.32 -22.05
C SER A 17 -52.31 -9.16 -20.55
N VAL A 18 -52.50 -10.21 -19.79
CA VAL A 18 -52.10 -10.29 -18.39
C VAL A 18 -50.58 -10.46 -18.33
N VAL A 19 -49.87 -9.39 -18.05
CA VAL A 19 -48.42 -9.45 -17.72
C VAL A 19 -48.33 -10.05 -16.33
N VAL A 20 -48.02 -11.33 -16.24
CA VAL A 20 -47.62 -11.97 -14.98
C VAL A 20 -46.23 -11.48 -14.63
N MET A 21 -46.17 -10.48 -13.74
CA MET A 21 -44.91 -9.99 -13.17
C MET A 21 -44.44 -11.05 -12.16
N THR A 22 -43.59 -11.96 -12.61
CA THR A 22 -42.90 -12.89 -11.73
C THR A 22 -41.95 -12.09 -10.86
N CYS A 23 -42.36 -11.86 -9.60
CA CYS A 23 -41.47 -11.36 -8.57
C CYS A 23 -40.39 -12.41 -8.31
N VAL A 24 -39.21 -12.26 -8.92
CA VAL A 24 -38.03 -13.03 -8.56
C VAL A 24 -37.69 -12.60 -7.15
N MET A 25 -38.07 -13.36 -6.15
CA MET A 25 -37.54 -13.23 -4.80
C MET A 25 -36.05 -13.58 -4.91
N ILE A 26 -35.21 -12.52 -4.93
CA ILE A 26 -33.77 -12.68 -4.67
C ILE A 26 -33.71 -13.19 -3.23
N PRO A 27 -33.24 -14.44 -2.97
CA PRO A 27 -33.06 -14.88 -1.60
C PRO A 27 -32.19 -13.83 -0.93
N GLY A 28 -32.66 -13.23 0.13
CA GLY A 28 -31.91 -12.29 0.94
C GLY A 28 -30.65 -13.02 1.40
N GLY A 29 -29.53 -12.73 0.72
CA GLY A 29 -28.24 -13.29 1.10
C GLY A 29 -27.99 -12.91 2.54
N GLN A 30 -27.97 -13.88 3.44
CA GLN A 30 -27.47 -13.63 4.78
C GLN A 30 -26.05 -13.08 4.61
N ALA A 31 -25.75 -11.96 5.26
CA ALA A 31 -24.41 -11.40 5.25
C ALA A 31 -23.45 -12.47 5.77
N GLN A 32 -22.55 -12.93 4.91
CA GLN A 32 -21.55 -13.93 5.26
C GLN A 32 -20.42 -13.23 6.03
N THR A 33 -19.84 -13.94 6.96
CA THR A 33 -18.67 -13.47 7.71
C THR A 33 -17.39 -13.91 6.99
N VAL A 34 -16.26 -13.36 7.38
CA VAL A 34 -14.95 -13.75 6.85
C VAL A 34 -14.69 -15.27 7.04
N ILE A 35 -15.28 -15.88 8.07
CA ILE A 35 -15.11 -17.32 8.34
C ILE A 35 -15.79 -18.16 7.26
N ASP A 36 -16.96 -17.75 6.81
CA ASP A 36 -17.74 -18.46 5.79
C ASP A 36 -17.06 -18.43 4.40
N GLU A 37 -16.29 -17.37 4.13
CA GLU A 37 -15.64 -17.14 2.83
C GLU A 37 -14.11 -17.36 2.87
N TRP A 38 -13.53 -17.71 4.01
CA TRP A 38 -12.08 -17.77 4.21
C TRP A 38 -11.34 -18.60 3.16
N ALA A 39 -11.90 -19.75 2.77
CA ALA A 39 -11.27 -20.66 1.83
C ALA A 39 -11.44 -20.24 0.35
N THR A 40 -12.39 -19.37 0.07
CA THR A 40 -12.76 -18.94 -1.29
C THR A 40 -12.48 -17.47 -1.55
N ALA A 41 -11.93 -16.73 -0.57
CA ALA A 41 -11.61 -15.33 -0.71
C ALA A 41 -10.60 -15.10 -1.84
N GLU A 42 -10.97 -14.28 -2.80
CA GLU A 42 -10.08 -13.87 -3.89
C GLU A 42 -9.25 -12.68 -3.49
N LEU A 43 -8.01 -12.66 -3.97
CA LEU A 43 -7.14 -11.49 -3.78
C LEU A 43 -7.64 -10.33 -4.64
N PRO A 44 -7.68 -9.11 -4.11
CA PRO A 44 -8.01 -7.94 -4.92
C PRO A 44 -6.97 -7.73 -6.02
N PRO A 45 -7.35 -7.07 -7.13
CA PRO A 45 -6.40 -6.76 -8.19
C PRO A 45 -5.23 -5.92 -7.65
N PRO A 46 -4.01 -6.08 -8.19
CA PRO A 46 -2.86 -5.30 -7.77
C PRO A 46 -3.12 -3.80 -7.88
N PRO A 47 -2.79 -3.00 -6.87
CA PRO A 47 -2.93 -1.55 -6.94
C PRO A 47 -2.07 -0.94 -8.06
N ALA A 48 -2.54 0.17 -8.65
CA ALA A 48 -1.78 0.88 -9.67
C ALA A 48 -0.50 1.51 -9.10
N LEU A 49 0.61 1.33 -9.80
CA LEU A 49 1.89 1.97 -9.49
C LEU A 49 2.05 3.24 -10.34
N LYS A 50 2.50 4.34 -9.71
CA LYS A 50 2.61 5.64 -10.36
C LYS A 50 4.07 6.12 -10.33
N PRO A 51 4.57 6.74 -11.42
CA PRO A 51 5.82 7.49 -11.34
C PRO A 51 5.67 8.67 -10.35
N VAL A 52 6.73 8.98 -9.64
CA VAL A 52 6.78 10.09 -8.69
C VAL A 52 8.05 10.89 -8.87
N THR A 53 7.96 12.22 -8.69
CA THR A 53 9.11 13.11 -8.57
C THR A 53 9.17 13.60 -7.14
N ILE A 54 10.29 13.41 -6.47
CA ILE A 54 10.51 13.88 -5.10
C ILE A 54 11.29 15.19 -5.10
N VAL A 55 11.02 16.02 -4.10
CA VAL A 55 11.82 17.22 -3.78
C VAL A 55 12.80 16.82 -2.69
N PRO A 56 14.10 16.65 -2.98
CA PRO A 56 15.04 16.07 -2.02
C PRO A 56 15.07 16.80 -0.67
N ALA A 57 15.09 18.14 -0.68
CA ALA A 57 15.13 18.94 0.54
C ALA A 57 13.88 18.78 1.46
N GLU A 58 12.76 18.29 0.92
CA GLU A 58 11.50 18.07 1.63
C GLU A 58 11.18 16.58 1.80
N THR A 59 12.13 15.69 1.47
CA THR A 59 11.90 14.24 1.46
C THR A 59 12.85 13.53 2.40
N ALA A 60 12.30 12.60 3.19
CA ALA A 60 13.07 11.65 3.99
C ALA A 60 12.88 10.22 3.46
N LEU A 61 13.98 9.49 3.28
CA LEU A 61 13.98 8.06 3.05
C LEU A 61 14.06 7.35 4.39
N LEU A 62 13.07 6.52 4.71
CA LEU A 62 13.10 5.61 5.87
C LEU A 62 13.51 4.22 5.39
N VAL A 63 14.78 3.89 5.62
CA VAL A 63 15.42 2.61 5.25
C VAL A 63 15.32 1.66 6.43
N MET A 64 14.20 0.92 6.50
CA MET A 64 13.81 0.23 7.72
C MET A 64 14.27 -1.23 7.75
N ASP A 65 15.05 -1.54 8.77
CA ASP A 65 15.33 -2.90 9.25
C ASP A 65 16.07 -3.80 8.24
N PHE A 66 16.84 -3.22 7.33
CA PHE A 66 17.76 -3.95 6.42
C PHE A 66 19.03 -4.38 7.17
N THR A 67 18.88 -5.36 8.07
CA THR A 67 19.99 -5.87 8.86
C THR A 67 20.38 -7.30 8.47
N THR A 68 21.53 -7.75 8.90
CA THR A 68 21.99 -9.13 8.66
C THR A 68 21.04 -10.18 9.23
N GLN A 69 20.33 -9.85 10.33
CA GLN A 69 19.35 -10.75 10.95
C GLN A 69 18.01 -10.81 10.22
N THR A 70 17.62 -9.72 9.55
CA THR A 70 16.27 -9.59 8.95
C THR A 70 16.28 -9.74 7.43
N CYS A 71 17.39 -9.45 6.77
CA CYS A 71 17.51 -9.36 5.31
C CYS A 71 18.74 -10.14 4.81
N SER A 72 18.56 -11.41 4.57
CA SER A 72 19.61 -12.26 3.99
C SER A 72 19.01 -13.26 3.02
N ALA A 73 19.80 -13.80 2.10
CA ALA A 73 19.37 -14.81 1.14
C ALA A 73 18.78 -16.06 1.82
N LYS A 74 19.30 -16.42 3.00
CA LYS A 74 18.81 -17.58 3.76
C LYS A 74 17.48 -17.29 4.48
N ARG A 75 17.37 -16.11 5.09
CA ARG A 75 16.20 -15.77 5.92
C ARG A 75 15.07 -15.18 5.10
N ARG A 76 15.39 -14.23 4.23
CA ARG A 76 14.40 -13.51 3.43
C ARG A 76 14.99 -13.16 2.06
N PRO A 77 14.98 -14.13 1.12
CA PRO A 77 15.56 -13.95 -0.21
C PRO A 77 14.97 -12.76 -0.96
N ARG A 78 13.67 -12.47 -0.78
CA ARG A 78 12.98 -11.32 -1.38
C ARG A 78 13.60 -9.99 -0.94
N CYS A 79 14.00 -9.88 0.34
CA CYS A 79 14.73 -8.72 0.82
C CYS A 79 16.11 -8.61 0.17
N ALA A 80 16.87 -9.70 0.16
CA ALA A 80 18.21 -9.69 -0.41
C ALA A 80 18.22 -9.25 -1.89
N VAL A 81 17.23 -9.65 -2.66
CA VAL A 81 17.07 -9.25 -4.08
C VAL A 81 16.78 -7.75 -4.25
N SER A 82 16.12 -7.11 -3.29
CA SER A 82 15.80 -5.68 -3.35
C SER A 82 17.01 -4.78 -3.02
N VAL A 83 17.98 -5.28 -2.27
CA VAL A 83 19.12 -4.48 -1.74
C VAL A 83 19.85 -3.67 -2.81
N PRO A 84 20.24 -4.19 -3.97
CA PRO A 84 20.97 -3.39 -4.97
C PRO A 84 20.17 -2.18 -5.49
N LYS A 85 18.86 -2.35 -5.67
CA LYS A 85 17.99 -1.26 -6.10
C LYS A 85 17.79 -0.21 -4.99
N VAL A 86 17.63 -0.67 -3.74
CA VAL A 86 17.53 0.21 -2.58
C VAL A 86 18.82 1.00 -2.38
N GLN A 87 19.97 0.34 -2.50
CA GLN A 87 21.29 0.98 -2.45
C GLN A 87 21.42 2.11 -3.48
N LYS A 88 21.00 1.87 -4.72
CA LYS A 88 20.99 2.88 -5.78
C LYS A 88 20.12 4.08 -5.39
N LEU A 89 18.86 3.85 -4.98
CA LEU A 89 17.97 4.92 -4.55
C LEU A 89 18.55 5.73 -3.40
N VAL A 90 19.11 5.07 -2.38
CA VAL A 90 19.73 5.74 -1.22
C VAL A 90 20.90 6.59 -1.65
N ALA A 91 21.78 6.07 -2.50
CA ALA A 91 22.95 6.82 -3.00
C ALA A 91 22.54 8.05 -3.80
N GLU A 92 21.58 7.93 -4.71
CA GLU A 92 21.07 9.03 -5.53
C GLU A 92 20.36 10.10 -4.68
N SER A 93 19.49 9.67 -3.76
CA SER A 93 18.77 10.58 -2.85
C SER A 93 19.73 11.36 -1.94
N ARG A 94 20.72 10.66 -1.39
CA ARG A 94 21.78 11.27 -0.56
C ARG A 94 22.57 12.30 -1.36
N ALA A 95 22.98 11.98 -2.58
CA ALA A 95 23.73 12.90 -3.45
C ALA A 95 22.93 14.17 -3.80
N LYS A 96 21.59 14.10 -3.75
CA LYS A 96 20.68 15.23 -3.99
C LYS A 96 20.23 15.95 -2.70
N GLY A 97 20.74 15.53 -1.54
CA GLY A 97 20.47 16.19 -0.26
C GLY A 97 19.16 15.76 0.43
N ALA A 98 18.57 14.63 0.04
CA ALA A 98 17.46 14.08 0.79
C ALA A 98 17.93 13.52 2.14
N LEU A 99 17.05 13.62 3.15
CA LEU A 99 17.31 13.06 4.47
C LEU A 99 17.21 11.54 4.41
N VAL A 100 18.20 10.82 4.92
CA VAL A 100 18.16 9.37 5.03
C VAL A 100 18.16 8.99 6.51
N ILE A 101 17.20 8.16 6.90
CA ILE A 101 17.03 7.67 8.28
C ILE A 101 16.92 6.15 8.21
N TYR A 102 17.65 5.49 9.07
CA TYR A 102 17.65 4.04 9.20
C TYR A 102 16.93 3.58 10.45
N SER A 103 16.56 2.31 10.49
CA SER A 103 16.16 1.65 11.73
C SER A 103 16.68 0.21 11.80
N VAL A 104 16.74 -0.30 13.02
CA VAL A 104 17.00 -1.70 13.33
C VAL A 104 15.82 -2.28 14.11
N ALA A 105 15.51 -3.58 13.92
CA ALA A 105 14.28 -4.18 14.43
C ALA A 105 14.47 -5.10 15.63
N VAL A 106 15.59 -5.82 15.67
CA VAL A 106 15.82 -6.88 16.66
C VAL A 106 16.34 -6.26 17.95
N PRO A 107 15.77 -6.57 19.13
CA PRO A 107 16.31 -6.11 20.40
C PRO A 107 17.81 -6.40 20.53
N GLY A 108 18.58 -5.38 20.89
CA GLY A 108 20.04 -5.44 20.97
C GLY A 108 20.77 -5.15 19.67
N SER A 109 20.05 -5.01 18.53
CA SER A 109 20.68 -4.60 17.29
C SER A 109 21.18 -3.16 17.34
N VAL A 110 22.27 -2.92 16.63
CA VAL A 110 22.97 -1.64 16.51
C VAL A 110 23.20 -1.27 15.04
N ALA A 111 23.68 -0.06 14.79
CA ALA A 111 23.90 0.45 13.42
C ALA A 111 24.82 -0.44 12.57
N THR A 112 25.80 -1.10 13.18
CA THR A 112 26.72 -2.02 12.49
C THR A 112 26.07 -3.31 12.00
N ASP A 113 24.86 -3.63 12.44
CA ASP A 113 24.08 -4.78 11.92
C ASP A 113 23.39 -4.49 10.59
N ILE A 114 23.31 -3.21 10.20
CA ILE A 114 22.79 -2.81 8.89
C ILE A 114 23.69 -3.40 7.80
N LEU A 115 23.06 -3.86 6.74
CA LEU A 115 23.78 -4.48 5.61
C LEU A 115 24.86 -3.54 5.08
N LYS A 116 26.04 -4.08 4.77
CA LYS A 116 27.20 -3.32 4.28
C LYS A 116 26.86 -2.43 3.08
N ASP A 117 26.03 -2.94 2.17
CA ASP A 117 25.59 -2.21 0.97
C ASP A 117 24.67 -1.01 1.26
N LEU A 118 24.14 -0.94 2.48
CA LEU A 118 23.25 0.12 2.95
C LEU A 118 23.84 0.84 4.18
N THR A 119 25.14 0.76 4.41
CA THR A 119 25.79 1.40 5.57
C THR A 119 25.41 2.87 5.69
N PRO A 120 24.90 3.32 6.85
CA PRO A 120 24.61 4.72 7.10
C PRO A 120 25.87 5.59 6.92
N ALA A 121 25.71 6.77 6.33
CA ALA A 121 26.78 7.76 6.29
C ALA A 121 26.97 8.42 7.67
N ALA A 122 28.11 9.05 7.87
CA ALA A 122 28.37 9.78 9.12
C ALA A 122 27.31 10.84 9.37
N GLY A 123 26.70 10.82 10.56
CA GLY A 123 25.64 11.74 10.95
C GLY A 123 24.22 11.35 10.53
N GLU A 124 24.04 10.27 9.77
CA GLU A 124 22.69 9.75 9.50
C GLU A 124 22.11 9.06 10.73
N LEU A 125 20.84 9.34 11.00
CA LEU A 125 20.13 8.80 12.16
C LEU A 125 19.84 7.31 11.96
N VAL A 126 20.13 6.51 12.98
CA VAL A 126 19.70 5.12 13.09
C VAL A 126 18.80 4.99 14.30
N LEU A 127 17.51 4.72 14.07
CA LEU A 127 16.53 4.50 15.12
C LEU A 127 16.79 3.13 15.76
N PRO A 128 16.74 3.03 17.10
CA PRO A 128 16.87 1.77 17.82
C PRO A 128 15.64 0.85 17.56
N PRO A 129 15.63 -0.38 18.07
CA PRO A 129 14.49 -1.28 17.91
C PRO A 129 13.29 -0.81 18.74
N LEU A 130 12.39 -0.05 18.09
CA LEU A 130 11.20 0.58 18.67
C LEU A 130 9.90 -0.18 18.40
N GLY A 131 9.97 -1.27 17.65
CA GLY A 131 8.78 -1.98 17.20
C GLY A 131 8.40 -1.66 15.74
N PRO A 132 7.17 -2.04 15.30
CA PRO A 132 6.77 -1.92 13.90
C PRO A 132 6.53 -0.48 13.43
N ASP A 133 5.98 0.39 14.26
CA ASP A 133 5.80 1.81 13.95
C ASP A 133 6.99 2.63 14.50
N LYS A 134 7.75 3.23 13.61
CA LYS A 134 8.97 3.98 13.95
C LYS A 134 8.68 5.35 14.57
N PHE A 135 7.42 5.78 14.61
CA PHE A 135 7.02 7.01 15.31
C PHE A 135 6.72 6.79 16.79
N ILE A 136 6.43 5.55 17.19
CA ILE A 136 6.13 5.24 18.60
C ILE A 136 7.42 5.28 19.44
N ASN A 137 7.37 5.96 20.58
CA ASN A 137 8.49 6.11 21.50
C ASN A 137 9.78 6.63 20.85
N SER A 138 9.64 7.53 19.87
CA SER A 138 10.76 8.17 19.17
C SER A 138 10.48 9.63 18.89
N ASP A 139 11.54 10.39 18.60
CA ASP A 139 11.44 11.78 18.18
C ASP A 139 11.32 11.93 16.65
N LEU A 140 11.01 10.84 15.93
CA LEU A 140 11.00 10.84 14.46
C LEU A 140 10.10 11.93 13.89
N GLU A 141 8.90 12.12 14.42
CA GLU A 141 7.97 13.16 13.96
C GLU A 141 8.56 14.55 14.12
N GLN A 142 9.15 14.85 15.29
CA GLN A 142 9.77 16.14 15.59
C GLN A 142 10.96 16.39 14.67
N ILE A 143 11.80 15.38 14.44
CA ILE A 143 12.96 15.44 13.55
C ILE A 143 12.51 15.75 12.12
N LEU A 144 11.52 15.02 11.59
CA LEU A 144 11.02 15.24 10.24
C LEU A 144 10.42 16.64 10.08
N LYS A 145 9.55 17.06 11.00
CA LYS A 145 8.93 18.38 10.97
C LYS A 145 9.95 19.52 11.15
N GLY A 146 10.89 19.38 12.07
CA GLY A 146 11.95 20.33 12.33
C GLY A 146 12.90 20.56 11.15
N LYS A 147 13.03 19.55 10.29
CA LYS A 147 13.79 19.62 9.03
C LYS A 147 12.93 20.01 7.80
N GLY A 148 11.66 20.37 7.99
CA GLY A 148 10.78 20.78 6.91
C GLY A 148 10.36 19.63 5.97
N ILE A 149 10.47 18.37 6.40
CA ILE A 149 10.10 17.22 5.61
C ILE A 149 8.57 17.17 5.42
N LYS A 150 8.15 17.01 4.19
CA LYS A 150 6.75 16.88 3.78
C LYS A 150 6.44 15.48 3.24
N THR A 151 7.44 14.78 2.73
CA THR A 151 7.32 13.49 2.07
C THR A 151 8.23 12.46 2.72
N VAL A 152 7.68 11.26 2.94
CA VAL A 152 8.42 10.11 3.46
C VAL A 152 8.41 9.00 2.40
N VAL A 153 9.57 8.51 2.03
CA VAL A 153 9.70 7.28 1.25
C VAL A 153 9.90 6.13 2.21
N ALA A 154 8.89 5.27 2.34
CA ALA A 154 8.90 4.14 3.28
C ALA A 154 9.29 2.84 2.57
N LEU A 155 10.44 2.30 2.90
CA LEU A 155 10.94 1.03 2.36
C LEU A 155 11.59 0.19 3.47
N GLY A 156 11.58 -1.12 3.30
CA GLY A 156 12.13 -1.97 4.35
C GLY A 156 11.58 -3.37 4.46
N THR A 157 11.89 -4.02 5.57
CA THR A 157 11.45 -5.37 5.90
C THR A 157 11.09 -5.49 7.39
N GLN A 158 9.88 -6.03 7.75
CA GLN A 158 8.88 -6.66 6.90
C GLN A 158 7.84 -5.67 6.38
N ALA A 159 7.31 -5.95 5.21
CA ALA A 159 6.28 -5.13 4.58
C ALA A 159 5.08 -4.89 5.51
N GLN A 160 4.48 -5.97 6.05
CA GLN A 160 3.28 -5.91 6.90
C GLN A 160 3.55 -5.41 8.33
N THR A 161 4.80 -5.18 8.70
CA THR A 161 5.16 -4.63 10.01
C THR A 161 5.75 -3.23 9.82
N SER A 162 7.05 -3.10 9.61
CA SER A 162 7.73 -1.79 9.60
C SER A 162 7.20 -0.86 8.50
N VAL A 163 7.03 -1.36 7.27
CA VAL A 163 6.55 -0.50 6.16
C VAL A 163 5.10 -0.12 6.34
N LEU A 164 4.22 -1.09 6.64
CA LEU A 164 2.79 -0.84 6.81
C LEU A 164 2.53 0.12 7.97
N HIS A 165 3.04 -0.20 9.16
CA HIS A 165 2.74 0.60 10.35
C HIS A 165 3.37 1.99 10.30
N THR A 166 4.63 2.09 9.89
CA THR A 166 5.30 3.40 9.78
C THR A 166 4.73 4.23 8.65
N GLY A 167 4.41 3.62 7.48
CA GLY A 167 3.78 4.32 6.36
C GLY A 167 2.39 4.85 6.72
N ALA A 168 1.55 4.03 7.35
CA ALA A 168 0.23 4.43 7.83
C ALA A 168 0.33 5.56 8.87
N ALA A 169 1.24 5.41 9.84
CA ALA A 169 1.46 6.41 10.88
C ALA A 169 1.96 7.75 10.32
N ALA A 170 2.83 7.74 9.31
CA ALA A 170 3.27 8.94 8.60
C ALA A 170 2.10 9.63 7.89
N ALA A 171 1.27 8.88 7.16
CA ALA A 171 0.09 9.43 6.48
C ALA A 171 -0.90 10.07 7.46
N LEU A 172 -1.18 9.42 8.58
CA LEU A 172 -2.06 9.95 9.63
C LEU A 172 -1.50 11.19 10.33
N ARG A 173 -0.19 11.40 10.32
CA ARG A 173 0.51 12.59 10.82
C ARG A 173 0.61 13.73 9.79
N GLY A 174 0.06 13.50 8.59
CA GLY A 174 -0.01 14.53 7.55
C GLY A 174 1.13 14.51 6.53
N PHE A 175 2.09 13.59 6.62
CA PHE A 175 3.12 13.43 5.59
C PHE A 175 2.52 12.80 4.32
N ASN A 176 3.05 13.18 3.16
CA ASN A 176 2.88 12.39 1.94
C ASN A 176 3.79 11.17 2.06
N VAL A 177 3.28 10.00 1.65
CA VAL A 177 4.01 8.75 1.78
C VAL A 177 4.18 8.11 0.40
N ILE A 178 5.40 7.81 0.03
CA ILE A 178 5.75 7.08 -1.18
C ILE A 178 6.21 5.69 -0.75
N VAL A 179 5.61 4.66 -1.32
CA VAL A 179 5.97 3.27 -1.03
C VAL A 179 6.40 2.59 -2.32
N PRO A 180 7.70 2.42 -2.55
CA PRO A 180 8.20 1.59 -3.65
C PRO A 180 7.97 0.12 -3.29
N VAL A 181 7.02 -0.53 -3.98
CA VAL A 181 6.62 -1.90 -3.65
C VAL A 181 7.73 -2.94 -3.84
N ASP A 182 8.69 -2.67 -4.71
CA ASP A 182 9.90 -3.48 -4.89
C ASP A 182 11.06 -3.07 -3.96
N GLY A 183 10.84 -2.08 -3.09
CA GLY A 183 11.71 -1.68 -1.98
C GLY A 183 11.23 -2.17 -0.62
N MET A 184 10.11 -2.88 -0.56
CA MET A 184 9.65 -3.58 0.64
C MET A 184 9.69 -5.10 0.42
N SER A 185 9.77 -5.86 1.50
CA SER A 185 9.82 -7.33 1.43
C SER A 185 9.23 -8.00 2.65
N SER A 186 8.82 -9.26 2.47
CA SER A 186 8.37 -10.12 3.56
C SER A 186 8.82 -11.57 3.35
N ASP A 187 8.38 -12.48 4.22
CA ASP A 187 8.67 -13.90 4.10
C ASP A 187 7.85 -14.57 2.98
N ALA A 188 6.74 -13.94 2.57
CA ALA A 188 5.84 -14.41 1.52
C ALA A 188 5.27 -13.25 0.70
N VAL A 189 4.62 -13.56 -0.43
CA VAL A 189 4.00 -12.56 -1.32
C VAL A 189 2.78 -11.90 -0.70
N PHE A 190 1.93 -12.66 -0.02
CA PHE A 190 0.66 -12.14 0.52
C PHE A 190 0.85 -10.94 1.47
N PRO A 191 1.76 -10.95 2.45
CA PRO A 191 2.00 -9.78 3.30
C PRO A 191 2.44 -8.52 2.52
N GLU A 192 3.18 -8.68 1.41
CA GLU A 192 3.56 -7.56 0.54
C GLU A 192 2.35 -7.02 -0.22
N LEU A 193 1.53 -7.91 -0.80
CA LEU A 193 0.27 -7.53 -1.47
C LEU A 193 -0.69 -6.86 -0.50
N TYR A 194 -0.86 -7.43 0.69
CA TYR A 194 -1.72 -6.86 1.73
C TYR A 194 -1.25 -5.46 2.13
N THR A 195 0.05 -5.26 2.32
CA THR A 195 0.62 -3.94 2.64
C THR A 195 0.32 -2.91 1.56
N ALA A 196 0.55 -3.27 0.30
CA ALA A 196 0.26 -2.40 -0.84
C ALA A 196 -1.24 -2.07 -0.93
N TRP A 197 -2.08 -3.10 -0.83
CA TRP A 197 -3.54 -2.94 -0.85
C TRP A 197 -4.03 -2.06 0.30
N HIS A 198 -3.63 -2.36 1.54
CA HIS A 198 -4.05 -1.61 2.72
C HIS A 198 -3.67 -0.14 2.61
N LEU A 199 -2.41 0.16 2.29
CA LEU A 199 -1.93 1.54 2.21
C LEU A 199 -2.60 2.34 1.09
N SER A 200 -3.06 1.68 0.02
CA SER A 200 -3.74 2.33 -1.11
C SER A 200 -5.26 2.41 -0.97
N THR A 201 -5.87 1.72 -0.01
CA THR A 201 -7.35 1.65 0.13
C THR A 201 -7.87 2.12 1.49
N ALA A 202 -7.06 2.04 2.54
CA ALA A 202 -7.50 2.37 3.90
C ALA A 202 -7.91 3.83 4.02
N ALA A 203 -9.08 4.07 4.62
CA ALA A 203 -9.62 5.41 4.84
C ALA A 203 -8.63 6.29 5.63
N ARG A 204 -8.52 7.57 5.25
CA ARG A 204 -7.63 8.59 5.82
C ARG A 204 -6.13 8.36 5.59
N ILE A 205 -5.72 7.17 5.13
CA ILE A 205 -4.33 6.82 4.80
C ILE A 205 -4.11 6.96 3.29
N SER A 206 -4.95 6.31 2.49
CA SER A 206 -4.78 6.21 1.03
C SER A 206 -4.70 7.55 0.30
N ALA A 207 -5.36 8.59 0.81
CA ALA A 207 -5.30 9.93 0.22
C ALA A 207 -3.89 10.57 0.25
N ARG A 208 -2.98 10.04 1.08
CA ARG A 208 -1.61 10.53 1.23
C ARG A 208 -0.55 9.52 0.79
N VAL A 209 -0.96 8.33 0.34
CA VAL A 209 -0.02 7.28 -0.06
C VAL A 209 0.01 7.15 -1.58
N THR A 210 1.20 7.11 -2.12
CA THR A 210 1.46 6.77 -3.52
C THR A 210 2.31 5.50 -3.58
N LEU A 211 1.78 4.47 -4.23
CA LEU A 211 2.54 3.27 -4.53
C LEU A 211 3.33 3.48 -5.83
N THR A 212 4.58 3.07 -5.82
CA THR A 212 5.49 3.21 -6.96
C THR A 212 6.44 2.01 -7.06
N ARG A 213 7.43 2.10 -7.92
CA ARG A 213 8.61 1.24 -7.98
C ARG A 213 9.86 2.08 -7.77
N LEU A 214 10.95 1.45 -7.35
CA LEU A 214 12.23 2.14 -7.12
C LEU A 214 12.74 2.87 -8.37
N ASP A 215 12.55 2.28 -9.56
CA ASP A 215 12.97 2.85 -10.84
C ASP A 215 12.00 3.92 -11.41
N LEU A 216 10.89 4.17 -10.76
CA LEU A 216 9.92 5.21 -11.11
C LEU A 216 10.00 6.44 -10.18
N ILE A 217 10.99 6.49 -9.29
CA ILE A 217 11.25 7.66 -8.44
C ILE A 217 12.26 8.56 -9.17
N GLY A 218 11.80 9.75 -9.54
CA GLY A 218 12.62 10.81 -10.12
C GLY A 218 12.88 11.97 -9.14
N TYR A 219 13.69 12.95 -9.56
CA TYR A 219 14.10 14.11 -8.76
C TYR A 219 13.87 15.41 -9.50
#